data_9e41a9ce7961bf5d6c7d830bb3308638
#
_entry.id   9e41a9ce7961bf5d6c7d830bb3308638
#
_cell.length_a   1.000
_cell.length_b   1.000
_cell.length_c   1.000
_cell.angle_alpha   90.00
_cell.angle_beta   90.00
_cell.angle_gamma   90.00
#
_symmetry.space_group_name_H-M   'P 1'
#
loop_
_entity.id
_entity.type
_entity.pdbx_description
1 polymer ?
#
loop_
_entity_poly.entity_id
_entity_poly.type
_entity_poly.pdbx_seq_one_letter_code
_entity_poly.pdbx_strand_id
1 'polypeptide(L)'
;RYATSKEIAYRQSTKAIHNYFFLKSLDSVHEGGIVAFIASQGVMNAASPFVRMEMMRRADLVGAFRLPNNTFSDNAGTDAGSDLIILQKHTGKKSISVDEEFFVQSIVDRETKVPNNKYFAAFPQNVICTEAKVGTDQFGKPAIIYKHEGGVDGIASDMRTALDESLNLRLNLDFYNNRSLTPPTPEPPKPEPTKKATENKVCLLYTSPSPRD
;
A
#
# COMPACT_ATOMS: atom_id res chain seq x y z
N ARG A 1 -12.27 13.27 -2.36
CA ARG A 1 -11.83 13.50 -0.97
C ARG A 1 -10.31 13.55 -0.86
N TYR A 2 -9.59 12.48 -1.24
CA TYR A 2 -8.13 12.41 -1.08
C TYR A 2 -7.37 13.42 -1.95
N ALA A 3 -7.72 13.55 -3.23
CA ALA A 3 -7.05 14.47 -4.17
C ALA A 3 -7.20 15.95 -3.75
N THR A 4 -8.29 16.30 -3.07
CA THR A 4 -8.59 17.67 -2.60
C THR A 4 -8.28 17.88 -1.12
N SER A 5 -7.74 16.86 -0.44
CA SER A 5 -7.37 16.95 0.98
C SER A 5 -6.32 18.03 1.22
N LYS A 6 -6.42 18.73 2.35
CA LYS A 6 -5.38 19.63 2.83
C LYS A 6 -4.14 18.87 3.31
N GLU A 7 -4.30 17.62 3.71
CA GLU A 7 -3.20 16.75 4.16
C GLU A 7 -2.34 16.32 2.98
N ILE A 8 -1.04 16.59 3.07
CA ILE A 8 -0.07 16.31 2.00
C ILE A 8 0.00 14.82 1.68
N ALA A 9 -0.04 13.95 2.70
CA ALA A 9 0.04 12.50 2.51
C ALA A 9 -1.13 11.97 1.68
N TYR A 10 -2.35 12.44 1.92
CA TYR A 10 -3.51 12.05 1.13
C TYR A 10 -3.42 12.52 -0.31
N ARG A 11 -2.99 13.75 -0.55
CA ARG A 11 -2.79 14.24 -1.92
C ARG A 11 -1.68 13.46 -2.65
N GLN A 12 -0.62 13.09 -1.95
CA GLN A 12 0.47 12.30 -2.54
C GLN A 12 0.05 10.85 -2.79
N SER A 13 -0.83 10.28 -1.97
CA SER A 13 -1.33 8.91 -2.17
C SER A 13 -2.06 8.75 -3.50
N THR A 14 -2.73 9.79 -3.99
CA THR A 14 -3.46 9.73 -5.27
C THR A 14 -2.56 9.71 -6.52
N LYS A 15 -1.24 9.92 -6.36
CA LYS A 15 -0.29 9.82 -7.46
C LYS A 15 0.06 8.37 -7.83
N ALA A 16 -0.20 7.42 -6.94
CA ALA A 16 0.00 6.00 -7.17
C ALA A 16 -1.18 5.22 -6.59
N ILE A 17 -1.81 4.40 -7.42
CA ILE A 17 -3.06 3.72 -7.09
C ILE A 17 -2.95 2.85 -5.84
N HIS A 18 -1.85 2.12 -5.67
CA HIS A 18 -1.63 1.26 -4.50
C HIS A 18 -1.52 2.09 -3.20
N ASN A 19 -0.85 3.23 -3.22
CA ASN A 19 -0.76 4.12 -2.07
C ASN A 19 -2.15 4.63 -1.64
N TYR A 20 -3.00 4.95 -2.61
CA TYR A 20 -4.39 5.33 -2.36
C TYR A 20 -5.15 4.20 -1.68
N PHE A 21 -5.03 2.96 -2.17
CA PHE A 21 -5.75 1.82 -1.60
C PHE A 21 -5.31 1.50 -0.18
N PHE A 22 -4.03 1.57 0.15
CA PHE A 22 -3.56 1.39 1.53
C PHE A 22 -4.23 2.37 2.49
N LEU A 23 -4.14 3.68 2.22
CA LEU A 23 -4.73 4.68 3.10
C LEU A 23 -6.26 4.59 3.14
N LYS A 24 -6.89 4.33 2.00
CA LYS A 24 -8.35 4.17 1.92
C LYS A 24 -8.84 2.97 2.71
N SER A 25 -8.13 1.85 2.66
CA SER A 25 -8.49 0.65 3.43
C SER A 25 -8.28 0.86 4.93
N LEU A 26 -7.18 1.50 5.34
CA LEU A 26 -6.97 1.87 6.74
C LEU A 26 -8.07 2.81 7.27
N ASP A 27 -8.61 3.70 6.44
CA ASP A 27 -9.76 4.52 6.84
C ASP A 27 -11.07 3.70 6.96
N SER A 28 -11.17 2.57 6.28
CA SER A 28 -12.40 1.81 6.14
C SER A 28 -12.54 0.64 7.13
N VAL A 29 -11.42 0.03 7.55
CA VAL A 29 -11.44 -1.05 8.55
C VAL A 29 -11.60 -0.48 9.96
N HIS A 30 -12.08 -1.31 10.90
CA HIS A 30 -12.18 -0.96 12.32
C HIS A 30 -10.80 -0.92 13.00
N GLU A 31 -10.70 -0.36 14.21
CA GLU A 31 -9.50 -0.46 15.03
C GLU A 31 -9.15 -1.94 15.28
N GLY A 32 -7.86 -2.27 15.20
CA GLY A 32 -7.39 -3.65 15.24
C GLY A 32 -7.61 -4.44 13.94
N GLY A 33 -8.37 -3.90 12.98
CA GLY A 33 -8.64 -4.55 11.69
C GLY A 33 -7.39 -4.68 10.83
N ILE A 34 -7.36 -5.70 9.98
CA ILE A 34 -6.19 -6.07 9.16
C ILE A 34 -6.38 -5.55 7.73
N VAL A 35 -5.31 -5.00 7.17
CA VAL A 35 -5.18 -4.63 5.76
C VAL A 35 -3.99 -5.40 5.19
N ALA A 36 -4.22 -6.24 4.16
CA ALA A 36 -3.19 -6.99 3.49
C ALA A 36 -3.31 -6.81 1.97
N PHE A 37 -2.23 -6.37 1.33
CA PHE A 37 -2.18 -6.18 -0.12
C PHE A 37 -0.87 -6.69 -0.71
N ILE A 38 -0.98 -7.31 -1.89
CA ILE A 38 0.14 -7.48 -2.79
C ILE A 38 0.19 -6.23 -3.68
N ALA A 39 1.32 -5.56 -3.67
CA ALA A 39 1.55 -4.33 -4.42
C ALA A 39 2.90 -4.40 -5.15
N SER A 40 3.10 -3.53 -6.14
CA SER A 40 4.40 -3.46 -6.79
C SER A 40 5.49 -3.04 -5.79
N GLN A 41 6.72 -3.48 -6.01
CA GLN A 41 7.90 -3.07 -5.20
C GLN A 41 8.08 -1.55 -5.11
N GLY A 42 7.45 -0.79 -6.01
CA GLY A 42 7.44 0.67 -5.98
C GLY A 42 6.85 1.27 -4.71
N VAL A 43 6.00 0.56 -3.96
CA VAL A 43 5.50 1.03 -2.65
C VAL A 43 6.63 1.09 -1.63
N MET A 44 7.37 -0.02 -1.50
CA MET A 44 8.46 -0.14 -0.54
C MET A 44 9.70 0.65 -0.98
N ASN A 45 10.04 0.61 -2.27
CA ASN A 45 11.25 1.23 -2.82
C ASN A 45 11.09 2.72 -3.16
N ALA A 46 9.89 3.31 -3.05
CA ALA A 46 9.69 4.73 -3.30
C ALA A 46 10.64 5.61 -2.48
N ALA A 47 11.30 6.56 -3.11
CA ALA A 47 12.20 7.50 -2.42
C ALA A 47 11.43 8.37 -1.40
N SER A 48 10.20 8.77 -1.71
CA SER A 48 9.36 9.54 -0.79
C SER A 48 8.82 8.64 0.34
N PRO A 49 9.12 8.94 1.61
CA PRO A 49 8.64 8.17 2.75
C PRO A 49 7.22 8.53 3.20
N PHE A 50 6.63 9.60 2.66
CA PHE A 50 5.41 10.20 3.21
C PHE A 50 4.24 9.24 3.37
N VAL A 51 3.94 8.42 2.35
CA VAL A 51 2.80 7.52 2.42
C VAL A 51 3.08 6.37 3.40
N ARG A 52 4.30 5.82 3.39
CA ARG A 52 4.69 4.77 4.35
C ARG A 52 4.69 5.30 5.78
N MET A 53 5.15 6.53 6.01
CA MET A 53 5.04 7.18 7.33
C MET A 53 3.59 7.33 7.77
N GLU A 54 2.70 7.70 6.85
CA GLU A 54 1.27 7.85 7.16
C GLU A 54 0.61 6.50 7.46
N MET A 55 1.02 5.43 6.77
CA MET A 55 0.61 4.05 7.12
C MET A 55 1.03 3.73 8.57
N MET A 56 2.28 3.99 8.94
CA MET A 56 2.81 3.68 10.29
C MET A 56 2.25 4.57 11.40
N ARG A 57 1.71 5.72 11.09
CA ARG A 57 0.97 6.55 12.07
C ARG A 57 -0.41 6.01 12.40
N ARG A 58 -0.96 5.15 11.56
CA ARG A 58 -2.34 4.64 11.63
C ARG A 58 -2.44 3.15 11.82
N ALA A 59 -1.31 2.46 11.72
CA ALA A 59 -1.28 1.00 11.80
C ALA A 59 0.06 0.51 12.34
N ASP A 60 0.03 -0.67 12.93
CA ASP A 60 1.22 -1.44 13.25
C ASP A 60 1.60 -2.28 12.04
N LEU A 61 2.91 -2.41 11.79
CA LEU A 61 3.43 -3.30 10.75
C LEU A 61 3.42 -4.73 11.26
N VAL A 62 2.53 -5.55 10.71
CA VAL A 62 2.53 -7.00 10.99
C VAL A 62 3.63 -7.69 10.19
N GLY A 63 3.80 -7.32 8.92
CA GLY A 63 4.90 -7.82 8.10
C GLY A 63 4.91 -7.22 6.70
N ALA A 64 6.10 -7.25 6.07
CA ALA A 64 6.27 -6.98 4.66
C ALA A 64 7.17 -8.06 4.07
N PHE A 65 6.75 -8.65 2.94
CA PHE A 65 7.43 -9.79 2.32
C PHE A 65 7.66 -9.48 0.86
N ARG A 66 8.90 -9.60 0.42
CA ARG A 66 9.27 -9.44 -0.97
C ARG A 66 9.09 -10.75 -1.70
N LEU A 67 8.22 -10.73 -2.71
CA LEU A 67 7.94 -11.90 -3.53
C LEU A 67 8.92 -11.96 -4.71
N PRO A 68 9.32 -13.17 -5.14
CA PRO A 68 10.14 -13.31 -6.32
C PRO A 68 9.40 -12.86 -7.58
N ASN A 69 10.13 -12.38 -8.57
CA ASN A 69 9.55 -11.86 -9.81
C ASN A 69 8.74 -12.93 -10.57
N ASN A 70 9.15 -14.20 -10.46
CA ASN A 70 8.45 -15.32 -11.09
C ASN A 70 7.22 -15.84 -10.31
N THR A 71 6.75 -15.15 -9.28
CA THR A 71 5.54 -15.55 -8.50
C THR A 71 4.31 -15.71 -9.38
N PHE A 72 4.16 -14.88 -10.40
CA PHE A 72 2.98 -14.83 -11.27
C PHE A 72 3.25 -15.31 -12.70
N SER A 73 4.45 -15.83 -12.99
CA SER A 73 4.84 -16.22 -14.35
C SER A 73 3.91 -17.28 -14.94
N ASP A 74 3.59 -18.31 -14.15
CA ASP A 74 2.78 -19.44 -14.60
C ASP A 74 1.29 -19.09 -14.75
N ASN A 75 0.78 -18.21 -13.88
CA ASN A 75 -0.66 -17.90 -13.83
C ASN A 75 -1.04 -16.63 -14.60
N ALA A 76 -0.14 -15.66 -14.69
CA ALA A 76 -0.44 -14.37 -15.32
C ALA A 76 0.56 -14.00 -16.44
N GLY A 77 1.54 -14.86 -16.72
CA GLY A 77 2.54 -14.64 -17.77
C GLY A 77 3.37 -13.37 -17.57
N THR A 78 3.57 -12.94 -16.32
CA THR A 78 4.30 -11.71 -16.01
C THR A 78 5.35 -11.93 -14.91
N ASP A 79 6.53 -11.39 -15.12
CA ASP A 79 7.64 -11.36 -14.18
C ASP A 79 7.69 -9.98 -13.51
N ALA A 80 6.80 -9.74 -12.57
CA ALA A 80 6.68 -8.45 -11.88
C ALA A 80 7.12 -8.55 -10.43
N GLY A 81 8.09 -7.72 -10.04
CA GLY A 81 8.48 -7.57 -8.65
C GLY A 81 7.35 -7.00 -7.79
N SER A 82 6.97 -7.72 -6.75
CA SER A 82 5.88 -7.36 -5.85
C SER A 82 6.23 -7.61 -4.40
N ASP A 83 5.53 -6.91 -3.51
CA ASP A 83 5.64 -7.05 -2.06
C ASP A 83 4.25 -7.31 -1.47
N LEU A 84 4.12 -8.29 -0.56
CA LEU A 84 2.97 -8.42 0.32
C LEU A 84 3.22 -7.56 1.56
N ILE A 85 2.28 -6.67 1.88
CA ILE A 85 2.34 -5.79 3.06
C ILE A 85 1.11 -6.03 3.91
N ILE A 86 1.31 -6.32 5.20
CA ILE A 86 0.26 -6.62 6.18
C ILE A 86 0.34 -5.60 7.31
N LEU A 87 -0.76 -4.90 7.51
CA LEU A 87 -0.92 -3.85 8.50
C LEU A 87 -2.09 -4.16 9.44
N GLN A 88 -1.95 -3.85 10.73
CA GLN A 88 -3.06 -3.86 11.68
C GLN A 88 -3.39 -2.43 12.08
N LYS A 89 -4.62 -2.00 11.87
CA LYS A 89 -5.03 -0.62 12.17
C LYS A 89 -4.88 -0.29 13.64
N HIS A 90 -4.17 0.79 13.94
CA HIS A 90 -3.91 1.30 15.28
C HIS A 90 -3.76 2.82 15.27
N THR A 91 -4.88 3.55 15.28
CA THR A 91 -4.85 5.03 15.21
C THR A 91 -4.42 5.70 16.52
N GLY A 92 -4.53 5.00 17.65
CA GLY A 92 -4.10 5.48 18.97
C GLY A 92 -2.60 5.33 19.28
N LYS A 93 -1.83 4.86 18.34
CA LYS A 93 -0.38 4.65 18.44
C LYS A 93 0.38 5.95 18.71
N LYS A 94 1.28 5.93 19.71
CA LYS A 94 2.04 7.13 20.14
C LYS A 94 3.35 7.32 19.40
N SER A 95 3.97 6.23 18.96
CA SER A 95 5.27 6.24 18.28
C SER A 95 5.35 5.07 17.31
N ILE A 96 6.24 5.17 16.32
CA ILE A 96 6.59 4.06 15.45
C ILE A 96 7.73 3.26 16.07
N SER A 97 7.77 1.95 15.82
CA SER A 97 8.85 1.05 16.26
C SER A 97 10.08 1.18 15.36
N VAL A 98 11.21 0.60 15.78
CA VAL A 98 12.45 0.56 14.97
C VAL A 98 12.22 -0.19 13.65
N ASP A 99 11.46 -1.29 13.67
CA ASP A 99 11.12 -2.06 12.47
C ASP A 99 10.30 -1.24 11.47
N GLU A 100 9.39 -0.43 11.99
CA GLU A 100 8.57 0.47 11.21
C GLU A 100 9.37 1.67 10.66
N GLU A 101 10.39 2.12 11.38
CA GLU A 101 11.34 3.09 10.85
C GLU A 101 12.09 2.53 9.64
N PHE A 102 12.52 1.26 9.68
CA PHE A 102 13.09 0.59 8.51
C PHE A 102 12.10 0.48 7.37
N PHE A 103 10.84 0.13 7.65
CA PHE A 103 9.78 0.08 6.63
C PHE A 103 9.57 1.43 5.94
N VAL A 104 9.62 2.52 6.66
CA VAL A 104 9.45 3.88 6.13
C VAL A 104 10.61 4.29 5.21
N GLN A 105 11.83 3.85 5.51
CA GLN A 105 13.05 4.32 4.85
C GLN A 105 13.44 3.49 3.64
N SER A 106 13.80 4.18 2.55
CA SER A 106 14.41 3.58 1.36
C SER A 106 15.76 4.21 1.10
N ILE A 107 16.67 3.43 0.57
CA ILE A 107 17.99 3.84 0.14
C ILE A 107 18.19 3.52 -1.34
N VAL A 108 19.04 4.27 -2.00
CA VAL A 108 19.50 3.96 -3.36
C VAL A 108 20.96 3.55 -3.25
N ASP A 109 21.27 2.34 -3.70
CA ASP A 109 22.63 1.88 -3.77
C ASP A 109 23.47 2.80 -4.69
N ARG A 110 24.69 3.15 -4.24
CA ARG A 110 25.49 4.16 -4.93
C ARG A 110 26.09 3.68 -6.24
N GLU A 111 26.38 2.38 -6.35
CA GLU A 111 27.03 1.77 -7.52
C GLU A 111 25.98 1.33 -8.52
N THR A 112 25.04 0.52 -8.09
CA THR A 112 24.01 -0.09 -8.96
C THR A 112 22.86 0.85 -9.27
N LYS A 113 22.69 1.96 -8.51
CA LYS A 113 21.55 2.89 -8.58
C LYS A 113 20.19 2.22 -8.29
N VAL A 114 20.20 1.03 -7.69
CA VAL A 114 18.99 0.29 -7.36
C VAL A 114 18.37 0.85 -6.08
N PRO A 115 17.09 1.24 -6.10
CA PRO A 115 16.36 1.58 -4.88
C PRO A 115 16.01 0.30 -4.10
N ASN A 116 16.22 0.30 -2.80
CA ASN A 116 15.81 -0.78 -1.91
C ASN A 116 15.25 -0.22 -0.60
N ASN A 117 14.32 -0.93 0.01
CA ASN A 117 13.79 -0.56 1.32
C ASN A 117 14.69 -1.13 2.42
N LYS A 118 14.96 -0.33 3.46
CA LYS A 118 15.81 -0.76 4.59
C LYS A 118 15.23 -1.96 5.35
N TYR A 119 13.92 -2.13 5.32
CA TYR A 119 13.26 -3.25 5.98
C TYR A 119 13.78 -4.60 5.48
N PHE A 120 13.94 -4.76 4.17
CA PHE A 120 14.44 -6.03 3.60
C PHE A 120 15.93 -6.26 3.85
N ALA A 121 16.71 -5.22 4.11
CA ALA A 121 18.08 -5.37 4.57
C ALA A 121 18.16 -5.80 6.05
N ALA A 122 17.24 -5.31 6.88
CA ALA A 122 17.15 -5.67 8.30
C ALA A 122 16.49 -7.04 8.53
N PHE A 123 15.56 -7.45 7.64
CA PHE A 123 14.80 -8.70 7.72
C PHE A 123 14.96 -9.50 6.41
N PRO A 124 16.14 -10.07 6.13
CA PRO A 124 16.39 -10.81 4.90
C PRO A 124 15.53 -12.07 4.75
N GLN A 125 15.08 -12.67 5.88
CA GLN A 125 14.14 -13.81 5.88
C GLN A 125 12.77 -13.47 5.29
N ASN A 126 12.42 -12.19 5.18
CA ASN A 126 11.20 -11.73 4.54
C ASN A 126 11.35 -11.50 3.02
N VAL A 127 12.52 -11.81 2.45
CA VAL A 127 12.75 -11.82 1.00
C VAL A 127 12.65 -13.25 0.51
N ILE A 128 11.54 -13.58 -0.12
CA ILE A 128 11.24 -14.95 -0.58
C ILE A 128 11.93 -15.18 -1.92
N CYS A 129 13.15 -15.71 -1.90
CA CYS A 129 13.89 -16.00 -3.12
C CYS A 129 15.02 -17.01 -2.87
N THR A 130 15.41 -17.74 -3.90
CA THR A 130 16.63 -18.57 -3.91
C THR A 130 17.78 -17.87 -4.61
N GLU A 131 17.49 -16.93 -5.50
CA GLU A 131 18.48 -16.16 -6.25
C GLU A 131 18.06 -14.69 -6.33
N ALA A 132 19.04 -13.77 -6.23
CA ALA A 132 18.85 -12.33 -6.45
C ALA A 132 19.99 -11.79 -7.30
N LYS A 133 19.65 -11.01 -8.33
CA LYS A 133 20.65 -10.39 -9.23
C LYS A 133 20.23 -8.99 -9.65
N VAL A 134 21.22 -8.14 -9.89
CA VAL A 134 20.97 -6.81 -10.46
C VAL A 134 20.55 -6.97 -11.92
N GLY A 135 19.47 -6.28 -12.28
CA GLY A 135 18.90 -6.25 -13.61
C GLY A 135 18.10 -4.98 -13.84
N THR A 136 17.06 -5.07 -14.64
CA THR A 136 16.13 -3.97 -14.90
C THR A 136 14.69 -4.40 -14.67
N ASP A 137 13.86 -3.47 -14.20
CA ASP A 137 12.41 -3.66 -14.12
C ASP A 137 11.76 -3.62 -15.52
N GLN A 138 10.47 -3.86 -15.58
CA GLN A 138 9.67 -3.82 -16.81
C GLN A 138 9.67 -2.45 -17.52
N PHE A 139 10.17 -1.40 -16.86
CA PHE A 139 10.30 -0.04 -17.40
C PHE A 139 11.75 0.30 -17.76
N GLY A 140 12.68 -0.66 -17.69
CA GLY A 140 14.09 -0.48 -17.99
C GLY A 140 14.89 0.23 -16.89
N LYS A 141 14.35 0.39 -15.68
CA LYS A 141 15.06 1.00 -14.55
C LYS A 141 15.86 -0.05 -13.79
N PRO A 142 17.02 0.32 -13.22
CA PRO A 142 17.79 -0.57 -12.37
C PRO A 142 16.94 -1.16 -11.24
N ALA A 143 16.96 -2.47 -11.08
CA ALA A 143 16.21 -3.22 -10.08
C ALA A 143 16.96 -4.48 -9.65
N ILE A 144 16.66 -5.01 -8.48
CA ILE A 144 17.04 -6.37 -8.11
C ILE A 144 15.92 -7.28 -8.58
N ILE A 145 16.30 -8.29 -9.37
CA ILE A 145 15.41 -9.34 -9.84
C ILE A 145 15.57 -10.52 -8.90
N TYR A 146 14.50 -10.86 -8.22
CA TYR A 146 14.43 -12.00 -7.30
C TYR A 146 13.80 -13.20 -8.02
N LYS A 147 14.37 -14.38 -7.88
CA LYS A 147 13.86 -15.61 -8.45
C LYS A 147 13.78 -16.70 -7.40
N HIS A 148 12.79 -17.57 -7.50
CA HIS A 148 12.67 -18.77 -6.69
C HIS A 148 12.64 -20.01 -7.58
N GLU A 149 13.63 -20.91 -7.42
CA GLU A 149 13.77 -22.09 -8.28
C GLU A 149 12.76 -23.20 -7.94
N GLY A 150 12.22 -23.20 -6.72
CA GLY A 150 11.22 -24.16 -6.27
C GLY A 150 9.81 -23.97 -6.85
N GLY A 151 9.64 -23.05 -7.80
CA GLY A 151 8.33 -22.75 -8.41
C GLY A 151 7.29 -22.30 -7.37
N VAL A 152 6.01 -22.46 -7.70
CA VAL A 152 4.89 -22.02 -6.85
C VAL A 152 4.88 -22.72 -5.48
N ASP A 153 5.19 -24.02 -5.44
CA ASP A 153 5.18 -24.79 -4.19
C ASP A 153 6.30 -24.35 -3.24
N GLY A 154 7.50 -24.09 -3.76
CA GLY A 154 8.63 -23.58 -2.99
C GLY A 154 8.34 -22.18 -2.46
N ILE A 155 7.83 -21.28 -3.30
CA ILE A 155 7.41 -19.93 -2.90
C ILE A 155 6.35 -20.00 -1.78
N ALA A 156 5.34 -20.88 -1.92
CA ALA A 156 4.27 -21.03 -0.95
C ALA A 156 4.79 -21.59 0.40
N SER A 157 5.75 -22.52 0.36
CA SER A 157 6.37 -23.09 1.56
C SER A 157 7.15 -22.03 2.35
N ASP A 158 8.04 -21.30 1.67
CA ASP A 158 8.89 -20.28 2.31
C ASP A 158 8.05 -19.11 2.80
N MET A 159 7.06 -18.71 1.98
CA MET A 159 6.11 -17.66 2.36
C MET A 159 5.30 -18.03 3.60
N ARG A 160 4.86 -19.28 3.72
CA ARG A 160 4.13 -19.76 4.90
C ARG A 160 4.98 -19.64 6.16
N THR A 161 6.23 -20.08 6.10
CA THR A 161 7.16 -20.00 7.23
C THR A 161 7.37 -18.55 7.67
N ALA A 162 7.67 -17.65 6.73
CA ALA A 162 7.88 -16.23 7.04
C ALA A 162 6.61 -15.54 7.56
N LEU A 163 5.43 -15.92 7.02
CA LEU A 163 4.13 -15.41 7.50
C LEU A 163 3.84 -15.88 8.92
N ASP A 164 3.99 -17.18 9.21
CA ASP A 164 3.70 -17.74 10.54
C ASP A 164 4.56 -17.06 11.61
N GLU A 165 5.85 -16.85 11.34
CA GLU A 165 6.74 -16.13 12.26
C GLU A 165 6.26 -14.69 12.50
N SER A 166 5.96 -13.96 11.44
CA SER A 166 5.53 -12.54 11.55
C SER A 166 4.17 -12.41 12.22
N LEU A 167 3.20 -13.25 11.88
CA LEU A 167 1.86 -13.23 12.46
C LEU A 167 1.90 -13.57 13.96
N ASN A 168 2.64 -14.61 14.36
CA ASN A 168 2.77 -15.01 15.75
C ASN A 168 3.47 -13.92 16.60
N LEU A 169 4.43 -13.21 16.04
CA LEU A 169 5.20 -12.20 16.75
C LEU A 169 4.48 -10.85 16.84
N ARG A 170 3.74 -10.44 15.81
CA ARG A 170 3.33 -9.04 15.62
C ARG A 170 1.83 -8.81 15.50
N LEU A 171 1.05 -9.84 15.16
CA LEU A 171 -0.39 -9.69 15.07
C LEU A 171 -1.02 -9.74 16.45
N ASN A 172 -1.71 -8.69 16.85
CA ASN A 172 -2.46 -8.64 18.11
C ASN A 172 -3.89 -9.12 17.90
N LEU A 173 -4.15 -10.41 18.15
CA LEU A 173 -5.46 -11.03 18.02
C LEU A 173 -6.48 -10.49 19.02
N ASP A 174 -6.06 -10.16 20.24
CA ASP A 174 -6.96 -9.56 21.23
C ASP A 174 -7.44 -8.19 20.76
N PHE A 175 -6.55 -7.39 20.17
CA PHE A 175 -6.91 -6.10 19.59
C PHE A 175 -7.84 -6.26 18.39
N TYR A 176 -7.63 -7.27 17.54
CA TYR A 176 -8.52 -7.60 16.45
C TYR A 176 -9.92 -8.02 16.93
N ASN A 177 -10.00 -8.82 17.99
CA ASN A 177 -11.24 -9.36 18.53
C ASN A 177 -11.99 -8.35 19.42
N ASN A 178 -11.28 -7.46 20.13
CA ASN A 178 -11.84 -6.37 20.92
C ASN A 178 -12.40 -5.28 20.00
N ARG A 179 -13.46 -5.64 19.30
CA ARG A 179 -14.27 -4.67 18.53
C ARG A 179 -14.93 -3.72 19.54
N SER A 180 -14.23 -2.70 19.96
CA SER A 180 -14.87 -1.51 20.52
C SER A 180 -15.81 -0.99 19.44
N LEU A 181 -17.07 -1.40 19.53
CA LEU A 181 -18.19 -0.82 18.84
C LEU A 181 -18.42 0.59 19.45
N THR A 182 -17.47 1.47 19.30
CA THR A 182 -17.79 2.89 19.29
C THR A 182 -18.43 3.10 17.91
N PRO A 183 -19.79 3.24 17.86
CA PRO A 183 -20.42 3.67 16.64
C PRO A 183 -19.70 4.94 16.19
N PRO A 184 -19.46 5.16 14.89
CA PRO A 184 -18.92 6.41 14.42
C PRO A 184 -19.78 7.52 15.04
N THR A 185 -19.16 8.44 15.79
CA THR A 185 -19.83 9.63 16.28
C THR A 185 -20.58 10.22 15.10
N PRO A 186 -21.91 10.36 15.14
CA PRO A 186 -22.67 10.88 14.01
C PRO A 186 -22.03 12.22 13.64
N GLU A 187 -21.56 12.33 12.39
CA GLU A 187 -21.11 13.62 11.87
C GLU A 187 -22.24 14.63 12.16
N PRO A 188 -21.95 15.80 12.72
CA PRO A 188 -22.98 16.82 12.91
C PRO A 188 -23.68 17.03 11.56
N PRO A 189 -25.01 17.13 11.52
CA PRO A 189 -25.76 17.25 10.28
C PRO A 189 -25.14 18.38 9.46
N LYS A 190 -24.73 18.07 8.23
CA LYS A 190 -24.30 19.10 7.28
C LYS A 190 -25.38 20.14 7.24
N PRO A 191 -25.05 21.44 7.39
CA PRO A 191 -26.05 22.50 7.20
C PRO A 191 -26.70 22.27 5.82
N GLU A 192 -28.02 22.09 5.81
CA GLU A 192 -28.77 21.97 4.56
C GLU A 192 -28.48 23.22 3.72
N PRO A 193 -28.22 23.08 2.42
CA PRO A 193 -28.04 24.24 1.57
C PRO A 193 -29.34 25.04 1.61
N THR A 194 -29.31 26.22 2.19
CA THR A 194 -30.39 27.20 2.12
C THR A 194 -30.77 27.37 0.66
N LYS A 195 -31.97 26.95 0.32
CA LYS A 195 -32.56 27.17 -1.02
C LYS A 195 -32.57 28.66 -1.29
N LYS A 196 -31.59 29.15 -2.05
CA LYS A 196 -31.70 30.45 -2.70
C LYS A 196 -32.79 30.34 -3.74
N ALA A 197 -33.71 31.27 -3.69
CA ALA A 197 -34.80 31.39 -4.62
C ALA A 197 -34.32 31.28 -6.09
N THR A 198 -34.98 30.42 -6.81
CA THR A 198 -34.72 30.12 -8.21
C THR A 198 -35.15 31.31 -9.07
N GLU A 199 -34.21 32.10 -9.57
CA GLU A 199 -34.46 32.88 -10.80
C GLU A 199 -34.45 31.91 -11.98
N ASN A 200 -35.59 31.85 -12.68
CA ASN A 200 -35.79 31.08 -13.89
C ASN A 200 -34.85 31.57 -14.99
N LYS A 201 -33.74 30.87 -15.23
CA LYS A 201 -32.97 30.97 -16.47
C LYS A 201 -33.41 29.86 -17.42
N VAL A 202 -34.04 30.27 -18.50
CA VAL A 202 -34.43 29.47 -19.65
C VAL A 202 -33.19 28.77 -20.21
N CYS A 203 -33.21 27.44 -20.22
CA CYS A 203 -32.16 26.63 -20.81
C CYS A 203 -32.30 26.66 -22.33
N LEU A 204 -31.40 27.34 -23.01
CA LEU A 204 -31.29 27.28 -24.47
C LEU A 204 -30.63 25.97 -24.88
N LEU A 205 -31.40 25.06 -25.44
CA LEU A 205 -30.93 23.86 -26.10
C LEU A 205 -30.10 24.22 -27.32
N TYR A 206 -28.83 23.91 -27.29
CA TYR A 206 -27.93 24.00 -28.40
C TYR A 206 -28.17 22.81 -29.34
N THR A 207 -28.84 23.07 -30.49
CA THR A 207 -28.90 22.11 -31.59
C THR A 207 -27.72 22.38 -32.52
N SER A 208 -26.76 21.46 -32.59
CA SER A 208 -25.72 21.46 -33.60
C SER A 208 -26.31 21.15 -34.99
N PRO A 209 -26.04 21.92 -36.03
CA PRO A 209 -26.38 21.52 -37.38
C PRO A 209 -25.42 20.43 -37.85
N SER A 210 -25.99 19.37 -38.43
CA SER A 210 -25.25 18.30 -39.12
C SER A 210 -24.69 18.85 -40.45
N PRO A 211 -23.43 18.57 -40.81
CA PRO A 211 -22.96 18.90 -42.14
C PRO A 211 -23.53 17.91 -43.15
N ARG A 212 -24.24 18.41 -44.12
CA ARG A 212 -24.50 17.76 -45.43
C ARG A 212 -23.94 18.68 -46.52
N ASP A 213 -23.21 17.98 -47.45
CA ASP A 213 -22.74 18.30 -48.76
C ASP A 213 -21.45 19.14 -48.81
#